data_344de3090001459dde4e70e04a3a6ef2
#
_entry.id   344de3090001459dde4e70e04a3a6ef2
#
_cell.length_a   1.000
_cell.length_b   1.000
_cell.length_c   1.000
_cell.angle_alpha   90.00
_cell.angle_beta   90.00
_cell.angle_gamma   90.00
#
_symmetry.space_group_name_H-M   'P 1'
#
loop_
_entity.id
_entity.type
_entity.pdbx_description
1 polymer ?
#
loop_
_entity_poly.entity_id
_entity_poly.type
_entity_poly.pdbx_seq_one_letter_code
_entity_poly.pdbx_strand_id
1 'polypeptide(L)'
;MSTVAPPLPTGRWLTPAYKVLACLRRGRVADVYDIWSQERGCRCVAKVLRPERVNDRKSQRELLREGRLLRGLCHPHIVRLYEILWVPSPVLILETLTGATLSHILKDNHRLGLADLTPLGIHLCSAIYYLHRRAGFLHLDLKPSNIVSEQGRAKVIDFSIARRPGRGRKGVGTRQYLAPEQARGDLLTGATDVWGIGMVLFEAATGRRAFATGNNGGYPQLEHRAESVRKDARLPIQLTEAIDSCLEPNPKDRPNVAELSKILTRLT
;
A
#
# COMPACT_ATOMS: atom_id res chain seq x y z
N MET A 1 -26.77 14.88 12.89
CA MET A 1 -25.36 14.47 12.94
C MET A 1 -25.33 12.96 13.09
N SER A 2 -24.90 12.21 12.08
CA SER A 2 -24.81 10.74 12.18
C SER A 2 -23.66 10.42 13.14
N THR A 3 -23.97 9.91 14.32
CA THR A 3 -22.97 9.48 15.30
C THR A 3 -22.16 8.32 14.70
N VAL A 4 -20.87 8.55 14.55
CA VAL A 4 -19.94 7.52 14.04
C VAL A 4 -19.90 6.38 15.06
N ALA A 5 -20.36 5.18 14.68
CA ALA A 5 -20.38 4.03 15.56
C ALA A 5 -18.95 3.69 16.07
N PRO A 6 -18.80 3.31 17.36
CA PRO A 6 -17.52 2.91 17.91
C PRO A 6 -16.99 1.63 17.24
N PRO A 7 -15.66 1.35 17.31
CA PRO A 7 -15.11 0.08 16.88
C PRO A 7 -15.66 -1.08 17.71
N LEU A 8 -15.54 -2.30 17.18
CA LEU A 8 -15.89 -3.51 17.91
C LEU A 8 -15.05 -3.62 19.17
N PRO A 9 -15.66 -3.89 20.33
CA PRO A 9 -14.94 -3.97 21.59
C PRO A 9 -14.04 -5.22 21.66
N THR A 10 -12.96 -5.11 22.41
CA THR A 10 -12.10 -6.25 22.76
C THR A 10 -12.92 -7.36 23.42
N GLY A 11 -12.62 -8.60 23.09
CA GLY A 11 -13.33 -9.77 23.61
C GLY A 11 -14.59 -10.15 22.82
N ARG A 12 -15.09 -9.30 21.90
CA ARG A 12 -16.22 -9.64 21.03
C ARG A 12 -15.86 -10.75 20.07
N TRP A 13 -16.77 -11.69 19.91
CA TRP A 13 -16.69 -12.73 18.89
C TRP A 13 -17.26 -12.22 17.55
N LEU A 14 -16.47 -12.34 16.48
CA LEU A 14 -16.96 -12.13 15.11
C LEU A 14 -17.75 -13.34 14.63
N THR A 15 -17.21 -14.51 14.90
CA THR A 15 -17.80 -15.85 14.74
C THR A 15 -17.33 -16.72 15.88
N PRO A 16 -17.84 -17.97 16.08
CA PRO A 16 -17.28 -18.90 17.06
C PRO A 16 -15.77 -19.18 16.89
N ALA A 17 -15.24 -18.99 15.65
CA ALA A 17 -13.83 -19.24 15.35
C ALA A 17 -12.92 -18.01 15.57
N TYR A 18 -13.47 -16.77 15.65
CA TYR A 18 -12.68 -15.54 15.66
C TYR A 18 -13.10 -14.57 16.74
N LYS A 19 -12.15 -14.22 17.63
CA LYS A 19 -12.34 -13.28 18.75
C LYS A 19 -11.52 -12.01 18.54
N VAL A 20 -12.13 -10.84 18.69
CA VAL A 20 -11.46 -9.53 18.62
C VAL A 20 -10.52 -9.36 19.80
N LEU A 21 -9.25 -9.06 19.52
CA LEU A 21 -8.23 -8.72 20.52
C LEU A 21 -8.06 -7.20 20.65
N ALA A 22 -7.97 -6.48 19.51
CA ALA A 22 -7.80 -5.04 19.50
C ALA A 22 -8.26 -4.43 18.16
N CYS A 23 -8.61 -3.14 18.17
CA CYS A 23 -8.76 -2.35 16.94
C CYS A 23 -7.39 -1.77 16.57
N LEU A 24 -6.81 -2.24 15.45
CA LEU A 24 -5.50 -1.78 14.96
C LEU A 24 -5.60 -0.44 14.22
N ARG A 25 -6.68 -0.27 13.44
CA ARG A 25 -6.87 0.94 12.62
C ARG A 25 -8.34 1.15 12.31
N ARG A 26 -8.78 2.40 12.43
CA ARG A 26 -10.07 2.84 11.88
C ARG A 26 -9.87 3.40 10.48
N GLY A 27 -10.48 2.73 9.51
CA GLY A 27 -10.49 3.19 8.12
C GLY A 27 -11.73 4.03 7.79
N ARG A 28 -11.79 4.55 6.57
CA ARG A 28 -12.98 5.30 6.10
C ARG A 28 -14.18 4.38 5.82
N VAL A 29 -13.95 3.17 5.36
CA VAL A 29 -14.98 2.20 4.94
C VAL A 29 -14.94 0.95 5.81
N ALA A 30 -13.77 0.48 6.17
CA ALA A 30 -13.54 -0.72 6.94
C ALA A 30 -12.53 -0.45 8.07
N ASP A 31 -12.75 -1.07 9.20
CA ASP A 31 -11.84 -1.11 10.33
C ASP A 31 -10.97 -2.38 10.26
N VAL A 32 -9.77 -2.31 10.80
CA VAL A 32 -8.81 -3.42 10.84
C VAL A 32 -8.62 -3.82 12.30
N TYR A 33 -8.81 -5.10 12.58
CA TYR A 33 -8.74 -5.67 13.92
C TYR A 33 -7.66 -6.74 14.00
N ASP A 34 -6.97 -6.77 15.12
CA ASP A 34 -6.25 -7.93 15.58
C ASP A 34 -7.25 -8.92 16.18
N ILE A 35 -7.20 -10.17 15.76
CA ILE A 35 -8.14 -11.22 16.17
C ILE A 35 -7.39 -12.49 16.53
N TRP A 36 -7.98 -13.30 17.40
CA TRP A 36 -7.54 -14.67 17.68
C TRP A 36 -8.36 -15.65 16.83
N SER A 37 -7.69 -16.55 16.13
CA SER A 37 -8.31 -17.67 15.43
C SER A 37 -8.25 -18.93 16.30
N GLN A 38 -9.41 -19.49 16.65
CA GLN A 38 -9.48 -20.74 17.44
C GLN A 38 -8.97 -21.95 16.64
N GLU A 39 -9.35 -22.03 15.36
CA GLU A 39 -8.93 -23.14 14.50
C GLU A 39 -7.41 -23.14 14.22
N ARG A 40 -6.84 -21.92 13.99
CA ARG A 40 -5.43 -21.80 13.63
C ARG A 40 -4.52 -21.74 14.87
N GLY A 41 -5.08 -21.52 16.06
CA GLY A 41 -4.32 -21.34 17.28
C GLY A 41 -3.36 -20.13 17.24
N CYS A 42 -3.69 -19.09 16.47
CA CYS A 42 -2.80 -17.94 16.28
C CYS A 42 -3.58 -16.64 16.06
N ARG A 43 -2.83 -15.53 16.12
CA ARG A 43 -3.36 -14.21 15.75
C ARG A 43 -3.53 -14.10 14.25
N CYS A 44 -4.60 -13.42 13.84
CA CYS A 44 -4.90 -13.03 12.47
C CYS A 44 -5.32 -11.57 12.44
N VAL A 45 -5.43 -11.00 11.25
CA VAL A 45 -5.99 -9.67 11.03
C VAL A 45 -7.34 -9.79 10.35
N ALA A 46 -8.39 -9.13 10.90
CA ALA A 46 -9.68 -9.01 10.25
C ALA A 46 -9.90 -7.61 9.69
N LYS A 47 -10.25 -7.52 8.41
CA LYS A 47 -10.73 -6.28 7.78
C LYS A 47 -12.26 -6.37 7.70
N VAL A 48 -12.95 -5.52 8.46
CA VAL A 48 -14.40 -5.56 8.70
C VAL A 48 -15.01 -4.24 8.28
N LEU A 49 -16.13 -4.26 7.55
CA LEU A 49 -16.84 -3.02 7.24
C LEU A 49 -17.28 -2.33 8.53
N ARG A 50 -17.17 -1.01 8.54
CA ARG A 50 -17.69 -0.21 9.66
C ARG A 50 -19.19 -0.41 9.80
N PRO A 51 -19.75 -0.33 11.02
CA PRO A 51 -21.18 -0.58 11.27
C PRO A 51 -22.12 0.20 10.34
N GLU A 52 -21.81 1.47 10.07
CA GLU A 52 -22.59 2.33 9.17
C GLU A 52 -22.42 1.96 7.68
N ARG A 53 -21.50 1.05 7.33
CA ARG A 53 -21.24 0.57 5.95
C ARG A 53 -21.66 -0.86 5.72
N VAL A 54 -22.10 -1.57 6.75
CA VAL A 54 -22.49 -3.00 6.66
C VAL A 54 -23.55 -3.23 5.60
N ASN A 55 -24.55 -2.34 5.48
CA ASN A 55 -25.63 -2.42 4.50
C ASN A 55 -25.33 -1.70 3.17
N ASP A 56 -24.16 -1.04 3.04
CA ASP A 56 -23.78 -0.38 1.79
C ASP A 56 -23.25 -1.42 0.78
N ARG A 57 -24.07 -1.75 -0.20
CA ARG A 57 -23.73 -2.70 -1.27
C ARG A 57 -22.47 -2.34 -2.04
N LYS A 58 -22.14 -1.05 -2.13
CA LYS A 58 -20.91 -0.60 -2.78
C LYS A 58 -19.70 -0.98 -1.95
N SER A 59 -19.69 -0.66 -0.67
CA SER A 59 -18.62 -1.02 0.28
C SER A 59 -18.43 -2.54 0.37
N GLN A 60 -19.53 -3.30 0.42
CA GLN A 60 -19.47 -4.78 0.40
C GLN A 60 -18.79 -5.30 -0.87
N ARG A 61 -19.17 -4.79 -2.06
CA ARG A 61 -18.58 -5.19 -3.33
C ARG A 61 -17.10 -4.83 -3.44
N GLU A 62 -16.71 -3.66 -2.93
CA GLU A 62 -15.31 -3.21 -2.91
C GLU A 62 -14.45 -4.13 -2.02
N LEU A 63 -14.92 -4.45 -0.81
CA LEU A 63 -14.21 -5.36 0.10
C LEU A 63 -14.12 -6.78 -0.48
N LEU A 64 -15.20 -7.30 -1.06
CA LEU A 64 -15.20 -8.61 -1.73
C LEU A 64 -14.25 -8.63 -2.94
N ARG A 65 -14.16 -7.54 -3.71
CA ARG A 65 -13.24 -7.44 -4.84
C ARG A 65 -11.79 -7.53 -4.37
N GLU A 66 -11.44 -6.83 -3.29
CA GLU A 66 -10.12 -6.94 -2.66
C GLU A 66 -9.83 -8.37 -2.20
N GLY A 67 -10.78 -8.99 -1.50
CA GLY A 67 -10.63 -10.37 -1.05
C GLY A 67 -10.48 -11.38 -2.19
N ARG A 68 -11.25 -11.23 -3.28
CA ARG A 68 -11.13 -12.11 -4.46
C ARG A 68 -9.78 -11.94 -5.17
N LEU A 69 -9.27 -10.71 -5.25
CA LEU A 69 -7.93 -10.45 -5.77
C LEU A 69 -6.88 -11.15 -4.92
N LEU A 70 -6.88 -10.92 -3.60
CA LEU A 70 -5.91 -11.49 -2.67
C LEU A 70 -5.97 -13.03 -2.63
N ARG A 71 -7.15 -13.64 -2.81
CA ARG A 71 -7.29 -15.12 -2.87
C ARG A 71 -6.47 -15.74 -4.00
N GLY A 72 -6.29 -15.03 -5.11
CA GLY A 72 -5.47 -15.46 -6.25
C GLY A 72 -3.98 -15.16 -6.11
N LEU A 73 -3.55 -14.50 -5.02
CA LEU A 73 -2.17 -14.08 -4.82
C LEU A 73 -1.51 -14.88 -3.70
N CYS A 74 -0.31 -15.42 -4.01
CA CYS A 74 0.56 -16.04 -3.01
C CYS A 74 1.99 -15.58 -3.32
N HIS A 75 2.50 -14.61 -2.54
CA HIS A 75 3.81 -14.02 -2.78
C HIS A 75 4.43 -13.54 -1.45
N PRO A 76 5.77 -13.72 -1.23
CA PRO A 76 6.41 -13.37 0.05
C PRO A 76 6.29 -11.89 0.43
N HIS A 77 6.12 -11.00 -0.54
CA HIS A 77 6.02 -9.55 -0.35
C HIS A 77 4.60 -8.98 -0.54
N ILE A 78 3.58 -9.85 -0.50
CA ILE A 78 2.16 -9.47 -0.51
C ILE A 78 1.49 -10.10 0.70
N VAL A 79 0.63 -9.36 1.38
CA VAL A 79 -0.16 -9.89 2.50
C VAL A 79 -1.02 -11.07 2.06
N ARG A 80 -1.01 -12.14 2.85
CA ARG A 80 -1.78 -13.36 2.56
C ARG A 80 -3.21 -13.25 3.06
N LEU A 81 -4.17 -13.55 2.21
CA LEU A 81 -5.54 -13.79 2.61
C LEU A 81 -5.69 -15.26 3.04
N TYR A 82 -6.25 -15.50 4.22
CA TYR A 82 -6.61 -16.83 4.68
C TYR A 82 -8.01 -17.22 4.18
N GLU A 83 -8.99 -16.35 4.41
CA GLU A 83 -10.37 -16.61 4.00
C GLU A 83 -11.22 -15.34 3.91
N ILE A 84 -12.39 -15.46 3.30
CA ILE A 84 -13.45 -14.47 3.26
C ILE A 84 -14.64 -15.03 3.99
N LEU A 85 -15.05 -14.39 5.08
CA LEU A 85 -16.25 -14.73 5.84
C LEU A 85 -17.40 -13.80 5.47
N TRP A 86 -18.61 -14.22 5.86
CA TRP A 86 -19.82 -13.42 5.70
C TRP A 86 -20.56 -13.32 7.05
N VAL A 87 -20.36 -12.21 7.79
CA VAL A 87 -20.86 -12.04 9.17
C VAL A 87 -21.11 -10.59 9.54
N PRO A 88 -22.28 -10.06 9.46
CA PRO A 88 -23.39 -10.25 8.50
C PRO A 88 -23.04 -9.71 7.12
N SER A 89 -21.85 -9.16 6.96
CA SER A 89 -21.26 -8.61 5.74
C SER A 89 -19.89 -9.28 5.49
N PRO A 90 -19.27 -9.07 4.32
CA PRO A 90 -17.96 -9.66 4.05
C PRO A 90 -16.91 -9.19 5.07
N VAL A 91 -16.09 -10.13 5.51
CA VAL A 91 -14.92 -9.91 6.38
C VAL A 91 -13.73 -10.63 5.72
N LEU A 92 -12.60 -9.95 5.62
CA LEU A 92 -11.36 -10.56 5.14
C LEU A 92 -10.52 -10.98 6.34
N ILE A 93 -10.11 -12.25 6.38
CA ILE A 93 -9.17 -12.77 7.37
C ILE A 93 -7.79 -12.87 6.70
N LEU A 94 -6.84 -12.12 7.23
CA LEU A 94 -5.49 -11.95 6.70
C LEU A 94 -4.46 -12.48 7.69
N GLU A 95 -3.26 -12.77 7.19
CA GLU A 95 -2.11 -13.05 8.06
C GLU A 95 -1.82 -11.87 9.00
N THR A 96 -1.34 -12.17 10.20
CA THR A 96 -0.77 -11.17 11.09
C THR A 96 0.68 -10.92 10.69
N LEU A 97 1.03 -9.64 10.57
CA LEU A 97 2.40 -9.18 10.39
C LEU A 97 2.85 -8.55 11.72
N THR A 98 3.92 -9.09 12.30
CA THR A 98 4.43 -8.66 13.63
C THR A 98 5.33 -7.43 13.54
N GLY A 99 5.71 -7.03 12.32
CA GLY A 99 6.52 -5.86 12.05
C GLY A 99 5.75 -4.54 12.14
N ALA A 100 6.47 -3.44 11.95
CA ALA A 100 5.91 -2.09 11.90
C ALA A 100 5.65 -1.64 10.45
N THR A 101 4.70 -0.72 10.27
CA THR A 101 4.55 -0.06 8.98
C THR A 101 5.77 0.81 8.68
N LEU A 102 6.14 0.90 7.41
CA LEU A 102 7.25 1.78 6.99
C LEU A 102 7.02 3.23 7.45
N SER A 103 5.76 3.70 7.48
CA SER A 103 5.44 5.03 8.00
C SER A 103 5.75 5.19 9.49
N HIS A 104 5.65 4.13 10.30
CA HIS A 104 6.05 4.15 11.71
C HIS A 104 7.58 4.15 11.83
N ILE A 105 8.24 3.28 11.09
CA ILE A 105 9.71 3.21 11.05
C ILE A 105 10.33 4.56 10.66
N LEU A 106 9.76 5.24 9.66
CA LEU A 106 10.25 6.55 9.20
C LEU A 106 9.98 7.68 10.21
N LYS A 107 8.95 7.56 11.06
CA LYS A 107 8.76 8.52 12.17
C LYS A 107 9.85 8.38 13.23
N ASP A 108 10.27 7.16 13.52
CA ASP A 108 11.24 6.88 14.57
C ASP A 108 12.68 7.10 14.10
N ASN A 109 13.01 6.63 12.89
CA ASN A 109 14.37 6.63 12.34
C ASN A 109 14.63 7.77 11.35
N HIS A 110 13.65 8.59 11.04
CA HIS A 110 13.64 9.67 10.05
C HIS A 110 13.88 9.19 8.62
N ARG A 111 14.85 8.34 8.34
CA ARG A 111 15.19 7.80 7.01
C ARG A 111 15.85 6.42 7.11
N LEU A 112 15.88 5.70 5.99
CA LEU A 112 16.58 4.43 5.87
C LEU A 112 17.98 4.61 5.29
N GLY A 113 18.93 3.80 5.75
CA GLY A 113 20.22 3.64 5.13
C GLY A 113 20.18 2.79 3.86
N LEU A 114 21.31 2.76 3.13
CA LEU A 114 21.45 2.00 1.88
C LEU A 114 21.12 0.50 2.07
N ALA A 115 21.56 -0.08 3.19
CA ALA A 115 21.37 -1.50 3.52
C ALA A 115 19.90 -1.92 3.62
N ASP A 116 19.00 -1.00 4.01
CA ASP A 116 17.56 -1.26 4.13
C ASP A 116 16.79 -0.76 2.90
N LEU A 117 17.25 0.34 2.28
CA LEU A 117 16.56 1.00 1.18
C LEU A 117 16.59 0.15 -0.10
N THR A 118 17.73 -0.47 -0.43
CA THR A 118 17.86 -1.29 -1.63
C THR A 118 17.01 -2.58 -1.54
N PRO A 119 17.06 -3.37 -0.46
CA PRO A 119 16.14 -4.50 -0.28
C PRO A 119 14.67 -4.10 -0.30
N LEU A 120 14.30 -2.97 0.34
CA LEU A 120 12.92 -2.45 0.27
C LEU A 120 12.47 -2.27 -1.18
N GLY A 121 13.28 -1.61 -2.00
CA GLY A 121 12.99 -1.40 -3.42
C GLY A 121 12.83 -2.71 -4.18
N ILE A 122 13.72 -3.69 -3.96
CA ILE A 122 13.66 -5.03 -4.58
C ILE A 122 12.37 -5.75 -4.18
N HIS A 123 12.00 -5.74 -2.90
CA HIS A 123 10.79 -6.36 -2.39
C HIS A 123 9.53 -5.75 -2.99
N LEU A 124 9.48 -4.41 -3.11
CA LEU A 124 8.37 -3.71 -3.76
C LEU A 124 8.28 -4.06 -5.24
N CYS A 125 9.41 -4.03 -5.97
CA CYS A 125 9.44 -4.44 -7.38
C CYS A 125 8.95 -5.88 -7.55
N SER A 126 9.40 -6.81 -6.70
CA SER A 126 8.97 -8.21 -6.74
C SER A 126 7.46 -8.36 -6.54
N ALA A 127 6.89 -7.70 -5.51
CA ALA A 127 5.45 -7.71 -5.25
C ALA A 127 4.63 -7.15 -6.42
N ILE A 128 5.04 -6.00 -6.94
CA ILE A 128 4.31 -5.28 -7.98
C ILE A 128 4.45 -5.97 -9.34
N TYR A 129 5.64 -6.51 -9.66
CA TYR A 129 5.82 -7.34 -10.85
C TYR A 129 4.89 -8.55 -10.84
N TYR A 130 4.82 -9.26 -9.69
CA TYR A 130 3.93 -10.41 -9.52
C TYR A 130 2.45 -10.00 -9.66
N LEU A 131 2.03 -8.89 -9.04
CA LEU A 131 0.67 -8.38 -9.16
C LEU A 131 0.29 -8.06 -10.62
N HIS A 132 1.18 -7.39 -11.35
CA HIS A 132 0.97 -7.05 -12.76
C HIS A 132 0.91 -8.28 -13.65
N ARG A 133 1.85 -9.21 -13.50
CA ARG A 133 1.99 -10.37 -14.39
C ARG A 133 1.00 -11.48 -14.08
N ARG A 134 0.74 -11.76 -12.79
CA ARG A 134 -0.11 -12.88 -12.36
C ARG A 134 -1.59 -12.52 -12.34
N ALA A 135 -1.92 -11.35 -11.80
CA ALA A 135 -3.32 -10.93 -11.64
C ALA A 135 -3.79 -9.96 -12.73
N GLY A 136 -2.87 -9.25 -13.41
CA GLY A 136 -3.20 -8.20 -14.37
C GLY A 136 -3.80 -6.96 -13.69
N PHE A 137 -3.41 -6.68 -12.43
CA PHE A 137 -3.91 -5.57 -11.64
C PHE A 137 -2.80 -4.58 -11.33
N LEU A 138 -3.18 -3.31 -11.13
CA LEU A 138 -2.37 -2.24 -10.57
C LEU A 138 -2.75 -2.07 -9.10
N HIS A 139 -1.78 -1.69 -8.25
CA HIS A 139 -2.00 -1.43 -6.82
C HIS A 139 -2.62 -0.05 -6.56
N LEU A 140 -2.03 1.01 -7.13
CA LEU A 140 -2.48 2.41 -7.16
C LEU A 140 -2.46 3.18 -5.81
N ASP A 141 -2.08 2.56 -4.70
CA ASP A 141 -1.98 3.23 -3.39
C ASP A 141 -0.71 2.82 -2.62
N LEU A 142 0.42 2.70 -3.35
CA LEU A 142 1.71 2.47 -2.72
C LEU A 142 2.13 3.69 -1.91
N LYS A 143 2.37 3.47 -0.61
CA LYS A 143 2.79 4.48 0.36
C LYS A 143 3.35 3.81 1.61
N PRO A 144 4.14 4.48 2.45
CA PRO A 144 4.77 3.88 3.62
C PRO A 144 3.79 3.21 4.59
N SER A 145 2.57 3.74 4.75
CA SER A 145 1.57 3.13 5.63
C SER A 145 0.92 1.84 5.09
N ASN A 146 1.12 1.52 3.82
CA ASN A 146 0.65 0.29 3.18
C ASN A 146 1.79 -0.73 2.96
N ILE A 147 2.92 -0.55 3.63
CA ILE A 147 4.07 -1.45 3.62
C ILE A 147 4.41 -1.78 5.07
N VAL A 148 4.49 -3.06 5.40
CA VAL A 148 4.95 -3.54 6.70
C VAL A 148 6.32 -4.16 6.52
N SER A 149 7.29 -3.76 7.35
CA SER A 149 8.62 -4.37 7.43
C SER A 149 8.68 -5.30 8.62
N GLU A 150 8.98 -6.56 8.37
CA GLU A 150 9.11 -7.61 9.35
C GLU A 150 10.43 -8.35 9.13
N GLN A 151 11.36 -8.24 10.08
CA GLN A 151 12.68 -8.88 10.00
C GLN A 151 13.41 -8.60 8.66
N GLY A 152 13.41 -7.34 8.22
CA GLY A 152 14.04 -6.92 6.95
C GLY A 152 13.24 -7.26 5.68
N ARG A 153 12.07 -7.91 5.80
CA ARG A 153 11.19 -8.23 4.67
C ARG A 153 10.03 -7.24 4.58
N ALA A 154 9.91 -6.55 3.47
CA ALA A 154 8.76 -5.69 3.22
C ALA A 154 7.60 -6.49 2.64
N LYS A 155 6.38 -6.26 3.14
CA LYS A 155 5.12 -6.77 2.58
C LYS A 155 4.18 -5.64 2.27
N VAL A 156 3.61 -5.67 1.07
CA VAL A 156 2.58 -4.75 0.63
C VAL A 156 1.23 -5.21 1.16
N ILE A 157 0.49 -4.28 1.75
CA ILE A 157 -0.84 -4.49 2.32
C ILE A 157 -1.84 -3.51 1.69
N ASP A 158 -3.14 -3.76 1.86
CA ASP A 158 -4.26 -2.89 1.43
C ASP A 158 -4.41 -2.73 -0.10
N PHE A 159 -5.17 -3.64 -0.69
CA PHE A 159 -5.49 -3.68 -2.14
C PHE A 159 -6.87 -3.11 -2.46
N SER A 160 -7.42 -2.26 -1.59
CA SER A 160 -8.81 -1.76 -1.66
C SER A 160 -9.15 -1.03 -2.96
N ILE A 161 -8.17 -0.32 -3.57
CA ILE A 161 -8.34 0.38 -4.83
C ILE A 161 -7.63 -0.28 -6.02
N ALA A 162 -7.03 -1.45 -5.80
CA ALA A 162 -6.38 -2.20 -6.87
C ALA A 162 -7.37 -2.53 -8.00
N ARG A 163 -6.92 -2.37 -9.26
CA ARG A 163 -7.77 -2.57 -10.44
C ARG A 163 -6.95 -2.92 -11.67
N ARG A 164 -7.61 -3.40 -12.71
CA ARG A 164 -6.98 -3.59 -14.03
C ARG A 164 -6.53 -2.25 -14.62
N PRO A 165 -5.48 -2.23 -15.47
CA PRO A 165 -5.11 -1.06 -16.27
C PRO A 165 -6.30 -0.47 -17.02
N GLY A 166 -6.25 0.83 -17.30
CA GLY A 166 -7.32 1.52 -17.99
C GLY A 166 -7.56 2.93 -17.43
N ARG A 167 -8.51 3.66 -17.99
CA ARG A 167 -8.77 5.05 -17.60
C ARG A 167 -9.17 5.14 -16.11
N GLY A 168 -8.48 6.00 -15.37
CA GLY A 168 -8.69 6.24 -13.94
C GLY A 168 -9.88 7.19 -13.69
N ARG A 169 -10.26 7.28 -12.41
CA ARG A 169 -11.06 8.40 -11.92
C ARG A 169 -10.11 9.41 -11.28
N LYS A 170 -10.31 10.70 -11.55
CA LYS A 170 -9.50 11.79 -11.02
C LYS A 170 -9.35 11.70 -9.49
N GLY A 171 -8.11 11.71 -8.99
CA GLY A 171 -7.81 11.83 -7.58
C GLY A 171 -8.10 10.61 -6.72
N VAL A 172 -8.29 9.41 -7.30
CA VAL A 172 -8.48 8.18 -6.52
C VAL A 172 -7.14 7.65 -6.05
N GLY A 173 -6.98 7.52 -4.73
CA GLY A 173 -5.77 7.12 -4.02
C GLY A 173 -5.42 8.12 -2.92
N THR A 174 -4.22 8.02 -2.38
CA THR A 174 -3.70 8.93 -1.36
C THR A 174 -3.04 10.14 -2.01
N ARG A 175 -3.68 11.30 -1.92
CA ARG A 175 -3.36 12.53 -2.66
C ARG A 175 -1.86 12.85 -2.80
N GLN A 176 -1.10 12.69 -1.72
CA GLN A 176 0.32 13.03 -1.63
C GLN A 176 1.23 12.04 -2.38
N TYR A 177 0.70 10.87 -2.76
CA TYR A 177 1.42 9.79 -3.45
C TYR A 177 0.90 9.53 -4.87
N LEU A 178 -0.19 10.22 -5.28
CA LEU A 178 -0.77 10.01 -6.60
C LEU A 178 0.24 10.30 -7.70
N ALA A 179 0.29 9.43 -8.69
CA ALA A 179 0.95 9.74 -9.94
C ALA A 179 0.19 10.87 -10.68
N PRO A 180 0.87 11.67 -11.52
CA PRO A 180 0.23 12.74 -12.30
C PRO A 180 -1.00 12.27 -13.09
N GLU A 181 -0.92 11.10 -13.72
CA GLU A 181 -2.02 10.49 -14.45
C GLU A 181 -3.20 10.08 -13.56
N GLN A 182 -2.96 9.66 -12.29
CA GLN A 182 -4.02 9.42 -11.32
C GLN A 182 -4.70 10.73 -10.89
N ALA A 183 -3.89 11.78 -10.68
CA ALA A 183 -4.41 13.08 -10.30
C ALA A 183 -5.29 13.69 -11.40
N ARG A 184 -4.97 13.45 -12.69
CA ARG A 184 -5.78 13.90 -13.84
C ARG A 184 -6.96 12.98 -14.15
N GLY A 185 -6.88 11.68 -13.82
CA GLY A 185 -7.85 10.67 -14.23
C GLY A 185 -7.58 10.11 -15.63
N ASP A 186 -6.31 10.08 -16.03
CA ASP A 186 -5.84 9.58 -17.31
C ASP A 186 -5.72 8.05 -17.36
N LEU A 187 -5.04 7.51 -18.39
CA LEU A 187 -4.76 6.09 -18.53
C LEU A 187 -3.77 5.63 -17.48
N LEU A 188 -4.19 4.70 -16.63
CA LEU A 188 -3.36 4.06 -15.60
C LEU A 188 -2.74 2.78 -16.15
N THR A 189 -1.43 2.64 -15.97
CA THR A 189 -0.63 1.51 -16.43
C THR A 189 0.34 1.05 -15.33
N GLY A 190 1.18 0.06 -15.59
CA GLY A 190 2.23 -0.36 -14.65
C GLY A 190 3.17 0.78 -14.23
N ALA A 191 3.38 1.77 -15.08
CA ALA A 191 4.17 2.96 -14.77
C ALA A 191 3.58 3.80 -13.61
N THR A 192 2.28 3.69 -13.36
CA THR A 192 1.61 4.34 -12.23
C THR A 192 2.08 3.75 -10.89
N ASP A 193 2.25 2.43 -10.80
CA ASP A 193 2.79 1.79 -9.60
C ASP A 193 4.30 2.01 -9.47
N VAL A 194 5.04 2.16 -10.59
CA VAL A 194 6.47 2.56 -10.55
C VAL A 194 6.63 3.93 -9.90
N TRP A 195 5.77 4.90 -10.24
CA TRP A 195 5.73 6.17 -9.50
C TRP A 195 5.52 5.96 -8.00
N GLY A 196 4.56 5.10 -7.62
CA GLY A 196 4.31 4.77 -6.21
C GLY A 196 5.53 4.17 -5.51
N ILE A 197 6.30 3.28 -6.19
CA ILE A 197 7.57 2.77 -5.68
C ILE A 197 8.57 3.92 -5.50
N GLY A 198 8.72 4.79 -6.50
CA GLY A 198 9.58 5.98 -6.42
C GLY A 198 9.25 6.88 -5.24
N MET A 199 7.95 7.18 -5.01
CA MET A 199 7.48 7.98 -3.88
C MET A 199 7.87 7.36 -2.53
N VAL A 200 7.71 6.04 -2.39
CA VAL A 200 8.08 5.30 -1.17
C VAL A 200 9.59 5.35 -0.95
N LEU A 201 10.39 5.06 -1.99
CA LEU A 201 11.84 5.05 -1.88
C LEU A 201 12.41 6.46 -1.63
N PHE A 202 11.84 7.49 -2.26
CA PHE A 202 12.20 8.87 -2.01
C PHE A 202 12.00 9.24 -0.53
N GLU A 203 10.79 8.98 0.01
CA GLU A 203 10.47 9.27 1.41
C GLU A 203 11.33 8.45 2.37
N ALA A 204 11.57 7.17 2.05
CA ALA A 204 12.43 6.31 2.85
C ALA A 204 13.91 6.78 2.86
N ALA A 205 14.41 7.30 1.75
CA ALA A 205 15.78 7.79 1.61
C ALA A 205 16.01 9.16 2.27
N THR A 206 15.02 10.06 2.19
CA THR A 206 15.17 11.47 2.56
C THR A 206 14.52 11.80 3.91
N GLY A 207 13.57 10.98 4.38
CA GLY A 207 12.74 11.26 5.56
C GLY A 207 11.62 12.28 5.30
N ARG A 208 11.49 12.77 4.07
CA ARG A 208 10.44 13.72 3.68
C ARG A 208 9.70 13.26 2.42
N ARG A 209 8.51 13.77 2.21
CA ARG A 209 7.76 13.50 0.97
C ARG A 209 8.37 14.26 -0.21
N ALA A 210 8.30 13.64 -1.40
CA ALA A 210 8.77 14.29 -2.63
C ALA A 210 7.97 15.56 -2.98
N PHE A 211 6.72 15.63 -2.55
CA PHE A 211 5.84 16.79 -2.75
C PHE A 211 5.25 17.25 -1.43
N ALA A 212 5.44 18.54 -1.11
CA ALA A 212 4.83 19.17 0.05
C ALA A 212 3.29 19.23 -0.11
N THR A 213 2.60 19.20 1.02
CA THR A 213 1.14 19.41 1.03
C THR A 213 0.85 20.89 0.74
N GLY A 214 0.41 21.20 -0.47
CA GLY A 214 -0.08 22.55 -0.79
C GLY A 214 -1.35 22.86 0.01
N ASN A 215 -1.41 24.08 0.57
CA ASN A 215 -2.56 24.56 1.33
C ASN A 215 -3.84 24.75 0.47
N ASN A 216 -3.68 24.77 -0.88
CA ASN A 216 -4.74 25.17 -1.82
C ASN A 216 -5.53 24.00 -2.45
N GLY A 217 -5.44 22.80 -1.89
CA GLY A 217 -6.21 21.69 -2.45
C GLY A 217 -5.69 21.15 -3.80
N GLY A 218 -4.61 21.70 -4.39
CA GLY A 218 -3.98 21.30 -5.66
C GLY A 218 -3.25 19.96 -5.62
N TYR A 219 -2.71 19.56 -6.75
CA TYR A 219 -1.84 18.39 -6.91
C TYR A 219 -0.44 18.88 -7.30
N PRO A 220 0.50 19.07 -6.34
CA PRO A 220 1.83 19.62 -6.62
C PRO A 220 2.57 18.89 -7.75
N GLN A 221 2.40 17.56 -7.83
CA GLN A 221 2.98 16.72 -8.89
C GLN A 221 2.49 17.04 -10.31
N LEU A 222 1.45 17.88 -10.47
CA LEU A 222 1.02 18.40 -11.77
C LEU A 222 1.68 19.73 -12.13
N GLU A 223 2.23 20.42 -11.13
CA GLU A 223 2.75 21.78 -11.25
C GLU A 223 4.27 21.79 -11.41
N HIS A 224 4.96 20.86 -10.74
CA HIS A 224 6.42 20.78 -10.79
C HIS A 224 6.90 19.33 -10.65
N ARG A 225 8.17 19.11 -11.02
CA ARG A 225 8.86 17.82 -10.86
C ARG A 225 9.28 17.62 -9.42
N ALA A 226 9.44 16.35 -9.01
CA ALA A 226 10.10 16.01 -7.76
C ALA A 226 11.55 16.55 -7.77
N GLU A 227 12.02 17.01 -6.63
CA GLU A 227 13.44 17.30 -6.47
C GLU A 227 14.24 15.99 -6.48
N SER A 228 15.51 16.05 -6.93
CA SER A 228 16.38 14.88 -6.89
C SER A 228 16.65 14.44 -5.44
N VAL A 229 16.63 13.13 -5.20
CA VAL A 229 17.00 12.49 -3.92
C VAL A 229 18.41 12.93 -3.47
N ARG A 230 19.31 13.26 -4.39
CA ARG A 230 20.69 13.70 -4.09
C ARG A 230 20.77 14.96 -3.23
N LYS A 231 19.73 15.78 -3.22
CA LYS A 231 19.71 17.00 -2.38
C LYS A 231 19.72 16.67 -0.89
N ASP A 232 19.08 15.54 -0.50
CA ASP A 232 18.80 15.21 0.89
C ASP A 232 19.49 13.93 1.38
N ALA A 233 19.93 13.06 0.45
CA ALA A 233 20.53 11.77 0.80
C ALA A 233 21.83 11.51 0.05
N ARG A 234 22.86 11.08 0.80
CA ARG A 234 24.14 10.61 0.22
C ARG A 234 24.01 9.13 -0.12
N LEU A 235 23.61 8.85 -1.34
CA LEU A 235 23.41 7.51 -1.89
C LEU A 235 24.28 7.30 -3.14
N PRO A 236 24.57 6.05 -3.54
CA PRO A 236 25.18 5.76 -4.84
C PRO A 236 24.41 6.42 -5.98
N ILE A 237 25.15 6.91 -6.99
CA ILE A 237 24.56 7.65 -8.12
C ILE A 237 23.47 6.82 -8.81
N GLN A 238 23.72 5.52 -9.02
CA GLN A 238 22.79 4.61 -9.71
C GLN A 238 21.47 4.46 -8.93
N LEU A 239 21.52 4.49 -7.58
CA LEU A 239 20.30 4.40 -6.77
C LEU A 239 19.51 5.71 -6.82
N THR A 240 20.19 6.85 -6.77
CA THR A 240 19.52 8.15 -6.88
C THR A 240 18.85 8.32 -8.24
N GLU A 241 19.55 7.98 -9.32
CA GLU A 241 19.01 8.02 -10.68
C GLU A 241 17.81 7.05 -10.85
N ALA A 242 17.89 5.86 -10.26
CA ALA A 242 16.77 4.90 -10.28
C ALA A 242 15.53 5.45 -9.57
N ILE A 243 15.69 6.08 -8.41
CA ILE A 243 14.57 6.69 -7.67
C ILE A 243 14.00 7.89 -8.44
N ASP A 244 14.88 8.78 -8.91
CA ASP A 244 14.48 9.99 -9.64
C ASP A 244 13.74 9.64 -10.94
N SER A 245 14.20 8.62 -11.69
CA SER A 245 13.55 8.15 -12.91
C SER A 245 12.14 7.58 -12.69
N CYS A 246 11.87 7.02 -11.50
CA CYS A 246 10.51 6.59 -11.15
C CYS A 246 9.54 7.76 -11.01
N LEU A 247 10.05 8.95 -10.69
CA LEU A 247 9.30 10.18 -10.45
C LEU A 247 9.22 11.11 -11.68
N GLU A 248 9.50 10.59 -12.88
CA GLU A 248 9.28 11.33 -14.12
C GLU A 248 7.77 11.60 -14.33
N PRO A 249 7.38 12.87 -14.61
CA PRO A 249 5.98 13.23 -14.77
C PRO A 249 5.27 12.46 -15.88
N ASN A 250 5.94 12.20 -16.99
CA ASN A 250 5.41 11.42 -18.10
C ASN A 250 5.62 9.92 -17.82
N PRO A 251 4.55 9.09 -17.75
CA PRO A 251 4.66 7.66 -17.47
C PRO A 251 5.57 6.87 -18.43
N LYS A 252 5.75 7.36 -19.66
CA LYS A 252 6.58 6.71 -20.68
C LYS A 252 8.08 6.83 -20.41
N ASP A 253 8.47 7.84 -19.63
CA ASP A 253 9.88 8.12 -19.31
C ASP A 253 10.33 7.37 -18.04
N ARG A 254 9.40 6.70 -17.34
CA ARG A 254 9.70 5.86 -16.18
C ARG A 254 10.17 4.48 -16.60
N PRO A 255 11.11 3.85 -15.86
CA PRO A 255 11.44 2.45 -16.08
C PRO A 255 10.23 1.57 -15.87
N ASN A 256 10.19 0.40 -16.50
CA ASN A 256 9.24 -0.62 -16.06
C ASN A 256 9.72 -1.32 -14.77
N VAL A 257 8.82 -2.03 -14.08
CA VAL A 257 9.14 -2.67 -12.80
C VAL A 257 10.30 -3.66 -12.90
N ALA A 258 10.44 -4.38 -14.02
CA ALA A 258 11.52 -5.36 -14.22
C ALA A 258 12.88 -4.66 -14.43
N GLU A 259 12.90 -3.55 -15.15
CA GLU A 259 14.09 -2.71 -15.33
C GLU A 259 14.54 -2.12 -13.98
N LEU A 260 13.62 -1.52 -13.23
CA LEU A 260 13.90 -1.00 -11.90
C LEU A 260 14.46 -2.09 -10.98
N SER A 261 13.84 -3.27 -10.96
CA SER A 261 14.32 -4.41 -10.17
C SER A 261 15.76 -4.79 -10.52
N LYS A 262 16.10 -4.86 -11.83
CA LYS A 262 17.46 -5.16 -12.29
C LYS A 262 18.49 -4.12 -11.83
N ILE A 263 18.12 -2.83 -11.89
CA ILE A 263 19.02 -1.76 -11.42
C ILE A 263 19.28 -1.93 -9.92
N LEU A 264 18.22 -2.11 -9.11
CA LEU A 264 18.35 -2.27 -7.67
C LEU A 264 19.14 -3.53 -7.28
N THR A 265 18.93 -4.65 -7.95
CA THR A 265 19.64 -5.91 -7.67
C THR A 265 21.16 -5.81 -7.95
N ARG A 266 21.60 -4.92 -8.84
CA ARG A 266 23.04 -4.70 -9.09
C ARG A 266 23.72 -3.87 -8.00
N LEU A 267 22.98 -3.31 -7.07
CA LEU A 267 23.46 -2.49 -5.96
C LEU A 267 23.57 -3.27 -4.63
N THR A 268 23.15 -4.53 -4.63
CA THR A 268 23.32 -5.49 -3.52
C THR A 268 24.55 -6.36 -3.76
#